data_47c4a81aea3257397b88ae11fa6caf9f
#
_entry.id   47c4a81aea3257397b88ae11fa6caf9f
#
_cell.length_a   1.000
_cell.length_b   1.000
_cell.length_c   1.000
_cell.angle_alpha   90.00
_cell.angle_beta   90.00
_cell.angle_gamma   90.00
#
_symmetry.space_group_name_H-M   'P 1'
#
loop_
_entity.id
_entity.type
_entity.pdbx_description
1 polymer ?
#
loop_
_entity_poly.entity_id
_entity_poly.type
_entity_poly.pdbx_seq_one_letter_code
_entity_poly.pdbx_strand_id
1 'polypeptide(L)'
;IETVTQKIGFRTFRIENGIMTLNGKRIVFKGADRHEFDAKRGRAITREDMLADVVFCKRHNINAIRTSHYPNQEYWYDLCDEYGLYLIDETNMETHGTWVANNVERPEDGIPGSRPEWEGACVDRINSMMRRDYNHPSVLIWSLGNESSAGEVFRAMYRHAHTIDPNRPVHYEGSVHMREFEDVTDIESRMYAHADEIERYLNDGSPAHTDGPKKPYISCEY
;
A
#
# COMPACT_ATOMS: atom_id res chain seq x y z
N ILE A 1 3.63 37.82 -10.27
CA ILE A 1 2.66 36.79 -10.66
C ILE A 1 3.45 35.52 -10.85
N GLU A 2 3.12 34.50 -10.09
CA GLU A 2 3.68 33.16 -10.21
C GLU A 2 2.70 32.28 -10.97
N THR A 3 3.21 31.41 -11.85
CA THR A 3 2.40 30.42 -12.56
C THR A 3 2.88 29.05 -12.15
N VAL A 4 1.96 28.24 -11.60
CA VAL A 4 2.22 26.84 -11.26
C VAL A 4 1.45 25.99 -12.26
N THR A 5 2.17 25.10 -12.95
CA THR A 5 1.58 24.15 -13.90
C THR A 5 1.60 22.76 -13.27
N GLN A 6 0.45 22.09 -13.26
CA GLN A 6 0.33 20.71 -12.79
C GLN A 6 -0.36 19.85 -13.84
N LYS A 7 0.22 18.69 -14.12
CA LYS A 7 -0.43 17.65 -14.90
C LYS A 7 -1.48 16.95 -14.02
N ILE A 8 -2.66 16.72 -14.56
CA ILE A 8 -3.74 15.99 -13.89
C ILE A 8 -4.22 14.84 -14.78
N GLY A 9 -4.75 13.80 -14.16
CA GLY A 9 -5.36 12.68 -14.87
C GLY A 9 -6.68 12.26 -14.25
N PHE A 10 -7.54 11.68 -15.06
CA PHE A 10 -8.84 11.20 -14.63
C PHE A 10 -8.93 9.69 -14.82
N ARG A 11 -9.40 9.00 -13.78
CA ARG A 11 -9.66 7.56 -13.82
C ARG A 11 -10.75 7.21 -12.81
N THR A 12 -11.38 6.07 -13.01
CA THR A 12 -12.26 5.46 -12.01
C THR A 12 -11.64 4.13 -11.61
N PHE A 13 -11.26 4.02 -10.34
CA PHE A 13 -10.80 2.76 -9.75
C PHE A 13 -11.81 2.31 -8.70
N ARG A 14 -12.25 1.06 -8.76
CA ARG A 14 -13.28 0.53 -7.86
C ARG A 14 -13.01 -0.94 -7.52
N ILE A 15 -13.53 -1.33 -6.35
CA ILE A 15 -13.69 -2.72 -5.96
C ILE A 15 -15.19 -3.06 -6.08
N GLU A 16 -15.52 -3.97 -6.99
CA GLU A 16 -16.89 -4.39 -7.26
C GLU A 16 -16.98 -5.91 -7.15
N ASN A 17 -17.75 -6.41 -6.17
CA ASN A 17 -17.90 -7.85 -5.90
C ASN A 17 -16.55 -8.58 -5.72
N GLY A 18 -15.62 -7.98 -4.98
CA GLY A 18 -14.28 -8.52 -4.75
C GLY A 18 -13.32 -8.44 -5.95
N ILE A 19 -13.68 -7.71 -7.01
CA ILE A 19 -12.88 -7.53 -8.21
C ILE A 19 -12.47 -6.07 -8.34
N MET A 20 -11.19 -5.84 -8.56
CA MET A 20 -10.66 -4.51 -8.87
C MET A 20 -10.90 -4.15 -10.33
N THR A 21 -11.45 -2.96 -10.56
CA THR A 21 -11.72 -2.43 -11.89
C THR A 21 -11.08 -1.06 -12.07
N LEU A 22 -10.55 -0.81 -13.27
CA LEU A 22 -10.05 0.49 -13.70
C LEU A 22 -10.80 0.91 -14.95
N ASN A 23 -11.48 2.06 -14.90
CA ASN A 23 -12.33 2.56 -15.98
C ASN A 23 -13.34 1.51 -16.47
N GLY A 24 -13.94 0.79 -15.53
CA GLY A 24 -14.93 -0.26 -15.78
C GLY A 24 -14.39 -1.59 -16.34
N LYS A 25 -13.07 -1.75 -16.43
CA LYS A 25 -12.44 -3.00 -16.84
C LYS A 25 -11.68 -3.63 -15.69
N ARG A 26 -11.80 -4.96 -15.56
CA ARG A 26 -11.00 -5.72 -14.59
C ARG A 26 -9.51 -5.42 -14.78
N ILE A 27 -8.83 -5.13 -13.68
CA ILE A 27 -7.38 -4.99 -13.65
C ILE A 27 -6.76 -6.15 -12.86
N VAL A 28 -5.59 -6.61 -13.33
CA VAL A 28 -4.72 -7.54 -12.61
C VAL A 28 -3.37 -6.84 -12.48
N PHE A 29 -2.92 -6.67 -11.25
CA PHE A 29 -1.60 -6.12 -10.99
C PHE A 29 -0.54 -7.21 -11.23
N LYS A 30 0.41 -6.88 -12.11
CA LYS A 30 1.66 -7.61 -12.32
C LYS A 30 2.74 -6.69 -11.77
N GLY A 31 2.89 -6.73 -10.46
CA GLY A 31 3.64 -5.74 -9.73
C GLY A 31 4.99 -6.22 -9.23
N ALA A 32 5.72 -5.28 -8.67
CA ALA A 32 6.92 -5.52 -7.89
C ALA A 32 7.00 -4.50 -6.75
N ASP A 33 7.72 -4.88 -5.69
CA ASP A 33 8.12 -3.96 -4.65
C ASP A 33 9.36 -3.19 -5.10
N ARG A 34 9.43 -1.91 -4.77
CA ARG A 34 10.53 -1.06 -5.15
C ARG A 34 11.08 -0.29 -3.96
N HIS A 35 12.37 -0.50 -3.69
CA HIS A 35 13.14 0.38 -2.85
C HIS A 35 13.84 1.48 -3.65
N GLU A 36 13.93 2.69 -3.10
CA GLU A 36 14.80 3.74 -3.62
C GLU A 36 16.25 3.42 -3.22
N PHE A 37 16.95 2.68 -4.07
CA PHE A 37 18.28 2.20 -3.78
C PHE A 37 19.13 2.06 -5.05
N ASP A 38 20.37 2.51 -4.97
CA ASP A 38 21.41 2.28 -5.99
C ASP A 38 22.61 1.59 -5.35
N ALA A 39 23.17 0.61 -6.05
CA ALA A 39 24.25 -0.23 -5.52
C ALA A 39 25.53 0.54 -5.14
N LYS A 40 25.75 1.73 -5.69
CA LYS A 40 26.94 2.55 -5.45
C LYS A 40 26.66 3.72 -4.51
N ARG A 41 25.45 4.28 -4.57
CA ARG A 41 25.07 5.51 -3.86
C ARG A 41 24.09 5.27 -2.70
N GLY A 42 23.69 4.01 -2.48
CA GLY A 42 22.68 3.67 -1.48
C GLY A 42 21.35 4.35 -1.79
N ARG A 43 20.79 5.06 -0.84
CA ARG A 43 19.47 5.72 -1.00
C ARG A 43 19.52 7.06 -1.77
N ALA A 44 20.70 7.52 -2.17
CA ALA A 44 20.85 8.74 -2.97
C ALA A 44 20.68 8.44 -4.46
N ILE A 45 19.45 8.11 -4.88
CA ILE A 45 19.12 7.84 -6.27
C ILE A 45 18.91 9.12 -7.07
N THR A 46 19.10 9.04 -8.38
CA THR A 46 18.95 10.16 -9.32
C THR A 46 17.66 10.02 -10.15
N ARG A 47 17.35 11.08 -10.92
CA ARG A 47 16.25 11.05 -11.87
C ARG A 47 16.46 9.99 -12.97
N GLU A 48 17.71 9.83 -13.40
CA GLU A 48 18.10 8.82 -14.40
C GLU A 48 17.89 7.40 -13.88
N ASP A 49 18.18 7.13 -12.61
CA ASP A 49 17.91 5.84 -11.97
C ASP A 49 16.41 5.55 -11.96
N MET A 50 15.59 6.51 -11.54
CA MET A 50 14.14 6.36 -11.51
C MET A 50 13.56 6.13 -12.92
N LEU A 51 14.05 6.86 -13.92
CA LEU A 51 13.63 6.65 -15.31
C LEU A 51 14.04 5.26 -15.81
N ALA A 52 15.24 4.79 -15.45
CA ALA A 52 15.69 3.44 -15.81
C ALA A 52 14.79 2.36 -15.20
N ASP A 53 14.38 2.51 -13.93
CA ASP A 53 13.45 1.60 -13.26
C ASP A 53 12.09 1.55 -13.97
N VAL A 54 11.52 2.71 -14.32
CA VAL A 54 10.25 2.79 -15.03
C VAL A 54 10.35 2.09 -16.39
N VAL A 55 11.40 2.39 -17.16
CA VAL A 55 11.62 1.78 -18.47
C VAL A 55 11.81 0.27 -18.36
N PHE A 56 12.54 -0.18 -17.32
CA PHE A 56 12.69 -1.60 -17.02
C PHE A 56 11.33 -2.27 -16.77
N CYS A 57 10.52 -1.69 -15.88
CA CYS A 57 9.18 -2.20 -15.58
C CYS A 57 8.32 -2.34 -16.83
N LYS A 58 8.28 -1.30 -17.66
CA LYS A 58 7.49 -1.31 -18.92
C LYS A 58 7.97 -2.37 -19.90
N ARG A 59 9.28 -2.56 -20.03
CA ARG A 59 9.86 -3.59 -20.92
C ARG A 59 9.60 -5.02 -20.47
N HIS A 60 9.35 -5.22 -19.16
CA HIS A 60 9.11 -6.53 -18.58
C HIS A 60 7.63 -6.80 -18.23
N ASN A 61 6.71 -6.00 -18.76
CA ASN A 61 5.27 -6.12 -18.52
C ASN A 61 4.86 -5.98 -17.03
N ILE A 62 5.66 -5.30 -16.24
CA ILE A 62 5.29 -4.87 -14.90
C ILE A 62 4.39 -3.64 -15.06
N ASN A 63 3.21 -3.67 -14.47
CA ASN A 63 2.22 -2.60 -14.58
C ASN A 63 1.94 -1.89 -13.26
N ALA A 64 2.47 -2.39 -12.14
CA ALA A 64 2.24 -1.85 -10.82
C ALA A 64 3.51 -1.90 -9.96
N ILE A 65 3.65 -0.93 -9.07
CA ILE A 65 4.73 -0.86 -8.08
C ILE A 65 4.12 -0.55 -6.72
N ARG A 66 4.58 -1.26 -5.69
CA ARG A 66 4.42 -0.86 -4.30
C ARG A 66 5.66 -0.10 -3.87
N THR A 67 5.47 1.09 -3.32
CA THR A 67 6.57 1.93 -2.85
C THR A 67 7.06 1.41 -1.48
N SER A 68 7.69 0.27 -1.50
CA SER A 68 8.13 -0.44 -0.28
C SER A 68 9.37 0.22 0.33
N HIS A 69 9.39 0.62 1.60
CA HIS A 69 8.25 0.71 2.52
C HIS A 69 8.14 2.15 3.01
N TYR A 70 8.04 3.09 2.10
CA TYR A 70 8.02 4.55 2.34
C TYR A 70 7.63 5.30 1.06
N PRO A 71 7.08 6.50 1.18
CA PRO A 71 6.82 7.35 0.02
C PRO A 71 8.13 7.64 -0.74
N ASN A 72 8.08 7.48 -2.05
CA ASN A 72 9.23 7.71 -2.92
C ASN A 72 9.43 9.21 -3.21
N GLN A 73 10.49 9.59 -3.95
CA GLN A 73 10.70 10.95 -4.41
C GLN A 73 9.58 11.38 -5.37
N GLU A 74 9.20 12.66 -5.34
CA GLU A 74 8.09 13.21 -6.16
C GLU A 74 8.22 12.89 -7.65
N TYR A 75 9.42 12.96 -8.20
CA TYR A 75 9.67 12.66 -9.61
C TYR A 75 9.30 11.21 -10.01
N TRP A 76 9.33 10.26 -9.07
CA TRP A 76 8.87 8.89 -9.31
C TRP A 76 7.39 8.85 -9.70
N TYR A 77 6.55 9.61 -9.01
CA TYR A 77 5.11 9.66 -9.28
C TYR A 77 4.82 10.33 -10.63
N ASP A 78 5.55 11.40 -10.98
CA ASP A 78 5.46 12.02 -12.30
C ASP A 78 5.77 11.02 -13.41
N LEU A 79 6.81 10.21 -13.24
CA LEU A 79 7.16 9.17 -14.18
C LEU A 79 6.09 8.07 -14.25
N CYS A 80 5.53 7.65 -13.13
CA CYS A 80 4.47 6.66 -13.10
C CYS A 80 3.20 7.16 -13.79
N ASP A 81 2.85 8.43 -13.61
CA ASP A 81 1.75 9.07 -14.32
C ASP A 81 1.98 9.11 -15.83
N GLU A 82 3.20 9.46 -16.26
CA GLU A 82 3.54 9.59 -17.67
C GLU A 82 3.63 8.24 -18.39
N TYR A 83 4.28 7.26 -17.76
CA TYR A 83 4.51 5.93 -18.36
C TYR A 83 3.38 4.94 -18.10
N GLY A 84 2.44 5.26 -17.23
CA GLY A 84 1.31 4.39 -16.90
C GLY A 84 1.73 3.16 -16.08
N LEU A 85 2.43 3.39 -14.97
CA LEU A 85 2.60 2.43 -13.89
C LEU A 85 1.62 2.76 -12.77
N TYR A 86 0.94 1.76 -12.24
CA TYR A 86 0.03 1.95 -11.11
C TYR A 86 0.79 1.82 -9.79
N LEU A 87 0.36 2.57 -8.78
CA LEU A 87 1.04 2.60 -7.49
C LEU A 87 0.12 2.15 -6.35
N ILE A 88 0.71 1.33 -5.48
CA ILE A 88 0.34 1.22 -4.08
C ILE A 88 1.32 2.14 -3.34
N ASP A 89 0.85 3.29 -2.90
CA ASP A 89 1.68 4.29 -2.23
C ASP A 89 1.70 4.01 -0.74
N GLU A 90 2.89 3.80 -0.18
CA GLU A 90 3.03 3.24 1.15
C GLU A 90 3.60 4.23 2.16
N THR A 91 2.89 4.35 3.27
CA THR A 91 3.31 5.13 4.42
C THR A 91 4.61 4.58 5.00
N ASN A 92 5.53 5.47 5.36
CA ASN A 92 6.74 5.09 6.09
C ASN A 92 6.39 4.61 7.49
N MET A 93 5.97 3.36 7.57
CA MET A 93 5.54 2.67 8.77
C MET A 93 6.03 1.23 8.72
N GLU A 94 7.09 0.95 9.48
CA GLU A 94 7.74 -0.36 9.55
C GLU A 94 8.26 -0.55 10.97
N THR A 95 7.79 -1.58 11.66
CA THR A 95 8.17 -1.86 13.04
C THR A 95 8.49 -3.32 13.31
N HIS A 96 8.71 -4.11 12.26
CA HIS A 96 9.03 -5.55 12.32
C HIS A 96 10.17 -5.86 13.29
N GLY A 97 11.19 -4.99 13.35
CA GLY A 97 12.29 -5.13 14.30
C GLY A 97 11.86 -5.22 15.77
N THR A 98 10.70 -4.70 16.13
CA THR A 98 10.19 -4.79 17.52
C THR A 98 9.70 -6.20 17.85
N TRP A 99 9.23 -6.96 16.87
CA TRP A 99 8.82 -8.35 17.05
C TRP A 99 10.02 -9.23 17.33
N VAL A 100 11.08 -9.06 16.53
CA VAL A 100 12.31 -9.86 16.63
C VAL A 100 13.13 -9.49 17.87
N ALA A 101 13.34 -8.16 18.11
CA ALA A 101 14.21 -7.68 19.16
C ALA A 101 13.69 -7.96 20.57
N ASN A 102 12.37 -7.97 20.73
CA ASN A 102 11.73 -8.17 22.04
C ASN A 102 11.25 -9.61 22.25
N ASN A 103 11.56 -10.51 21.33
CA ASN A 103 11.06 -11.90 21.37
C ASN A 103 9.54 -11.94 21.60
N VAL A 104 8.82 -11.04 20.89
CA VAL A 104 7.37 -10.87 21.03
C VAL A 104 6.70 -12.07 20.39
N GLU A 105 6.20 -12.97 21.23
CA GLU A 105 5.46 -14.15 20.77
C GLU A 105 4.07 -13.79 20.22
N ARG A 106 3.62 -12.56 20.51
CA ARG A 106 2.31 -12.05 20.14
C ARG A 106 2.45 -10.78 19.32
N PRO A 107 1.99 -10.75 18.08
CA PRO A 107 2.00 -9.54 17.24
C PRO A 107 1.29 -8.35 17.90
N GLU A 108 0.25 -8.59 18.72
CA GLU A 108 -0.48 -7.56 19.46
C GLU A 108 0.35 -6.79 20.49
N ASP A 109 1.46 -7.36 20.95
CA ASP A 109 2.37 -6.69 21.89
C ASP A 109 3.40 -5.78 21.17
N GLY A 110 3.45 -5.84 19.85
CA GLY A 110 4.33 -5.00 19.03
C GLY A 110 3.91 -3.53 18.97
N ILE A 111 4.68 -2.76 18.22
CA ILE A 111 4.44 -1.33 17.95
C ILE A 111 3.85 -1.17 16.55
N PRO A 112 2.91 -0.22 16.34
CA PRO A 112 2.26 0.66 17.32
C PRO A 112 1.11 -0.02 18.06
N GLY A 113 0.49 -1.05 17.50
CA GLY A 113 -0.63 -1.75 18.11
C GLY A 113 -1.76 -0.80 18.50
N SER A 114 -2.24 -0.95 19.74
CA SER A 114 -3.28 -0.08 20.31
C SER A 114 -2.73 0.95 21.28
N ARG A 115 -1.50 1.38 21.10
CA ARG A 115 -0.79 2.30 22.00
C ARG A 115 -1.04 3.75 21.59
N PRO A 116 -1.83 4.53 22.37
CA PRO A 116 -2.29 5.85 21.97
C PRO A 116 -1.15 6.87 21.78
N GLU A 117 0.00 6.67 22.43
CA GLU A 117 1.15 7.54 22.26
C GLU A 117 1.75 7.53 20.85
N TRP A 118 1.46 6.51 20.03
CA TRP A 118 1.92 6.41 18.65
C TRP A 118 0.92 6.97 17.62
N GLU A 119 -0.35 7.13 18.01
CA GLU A 119 -1.43 7.49 17.07
C GLU A 119 -1.12 8.78 16.31
N GLY A 120 -0.75 9.84 17.04
CA GLY A 120 -0.49 11.14 16.40
C GLY A 120 0.61 11.08 15.35
N ALA A 121 1.72 10.40 15.63
CA ALA A 121 2.84 10.26 14.70
C ALA A 121 2.49 9.38 13.49
N CYS A 122 1.73 8.30 13.70
CA CYS A 122 1.32 7.39 12.62
C CYS A 122 0.30 8.05 11.68
N VAL A 123 -0.69 8.75 12.25
CA VAL A 123 -1.69 9.51 11.47
C VAL A 123 -1.02 10.65 10.69
N ASP A 124 -0.03 11.34 11.28
CA ASP A 124 0.70 12.40 10.58
C ASP A 124 1.46 11.87 9.36
N ARG A 125 2.06 10.69 9.46
CA ARG A 125 2.80 10.06 8.35
C ARG A 125 1.89 9.79 7.15
N ILE A 126 0.76 9.12 7.34
CA ILE A 126 -0.17 8.86 6.25
C ILE A 126 -0.80 10.14 5.72
N ASN A 127 -1.14 11.10 6.60
CA ASN A 127 -1.67 12.40 6.20
C ASN A 127 -0.68 13.15 5.28
N SER A 128 0.59 13.18 5.65
CA SER A 128 1.64 13.87 4.89
C SER A 128 1.84 13.24 3.51
N MET A 129 1.91 11.91 3.43
CA MET A 129 1.98 11.17 2.18
C MET A 129 0.77 11.48 1.28
N MET A 130 -0.43 11.28 1.79
CA MET A 130 -1.64 11.47 0.99
C MET A 130 -1.79 12.90 0.48
N ARG A 131 -1.49 13.90 1.30
CA ARG A 131 -1.58 15.31 0.88
C ARG A 131 -0.57 15.68 -0.20
N ARG A 132 0.61 15.09 -0.17
CA ARG A 132 1.62 15.27 -1.22
C ARG A 132 1.19 14.62 -2.53
N ASP A 133 0.71 13.35 -2.44
CA ASP A 133 0.59 12.48 -3.61
C ASP A 133 -0.85 12.34 -4.13
N TYR A 134 -1.80 13.04 -3.50
CA TYR A 134 -3.24 12.95 -3.80
C TYR A 134 -3.59 13.15 -5.28
N ASN A 135 -2.88 14.06 -5.96
CA ASN A 135 -3.17 14.43 -7.34
C ASN A 135 -2.57 13.50 -8.39
N HIS A 136 -1.78 12.49 -7.99
CA HIS A 136 -1.21 11.54 -8.93
C HIS A 136 -2.24 10.47 -9.34
N PRO A 137 -2.63 10.42 -10.64
CA PRO A 137 -3.60 9.43 -11.12
C PRO A 137 -3.05 8.00 -11.12
N SER A 138 -1.74 7.81 -11.11
CA SER A 138 -1.08 6.52 -10.96
C SER A 138 -1.31 5.87 -9.60
N VAL A 139 -1.46 6.66 -8.54
CA VAL A 139 -1.75 6.15 -7.21
C VAL A 139 -3.19 5.62 -7.18
N LEU A 140 -3.35 4.31 -7.08
CA LEU A 140 -4.64 3.64 -7.03
C LEU A 140 -5.03 3.18 -5.63
N ILE A 141 -4.05 2.91 -4.78
CA ILE A 141 -4.24 2.33 -3.44
C ILE A 141 -3.31 3.06 -2.47
N TRP A 142 -3.83 3.40 -1.29
CA TRP A 142 -3.06 3.90 -0.17
C TRP A 142 -2.68 2.75 0.76
N SER A 143 -1.41 2.63 1.15
CA SER A 143 -0.97 1.60 2.09
C SER A 143 -0.60 2.21 3.44
N LEU A 144 -1.09 1.60 4.51
CA LEU A 144 -0.83 2.07 5.87
C LEU A 144 0.61 1.80 6.34
N GLY A 145 1.30 0.89 5.70
CA GLY A 145 2.67 0.53 6.05
C GLY A 145 2.97 -0.94 5.85
N ASN A 146 4.04 -1.39 6.45
CA ASN A 146 4.57 -2.73 6.35
C ASN A 146 4.88 -3.32 7.72
N GLU A 147 4.69 -4.62 7.89
CA GLU A 147 5.15 -5.48 9.00
C GLU A 147 5.15 -4.79 10.37
N SER A 148 4.03 -4.19 10.71
CA SER A 148 3.80 -3.52 11.99
C SER A 148 2.59 -4.11 12.69
N SER A 149 2.56 -4.05 14.00
CA SER A 149 1.42 -4.60 14.76
C SER A 149 0.16 -3.80 14.50
N ALA A 150 -0.85 -4.43 13.94
CA ALA A 150 -2.18 -3.85 13.79
C ALA A 150 -2.79 -3.54 15.17
N GLY A 151 -3.74 -2.61 15.22
CA GLY A 151 -4.37 -2.16 16.45
C GLY A 151 -5.21 -0.92 16.24
N GLU A 152 -5.62 -0.28 17.33
CA GLU A 152 -6.42 0.95 17.28
C GLU A 152 -5.70 2.09 16.53
N VAL A 153 -4.37 2.11 16.55
CA VAL A 153 -3.58 3.10 15.79
C VAL A 153 -3.82 2.93 14.29
N PHE A 154 -3.82 1.70 13.78
CA PHE A 154 -4.14 1.43 12.37
C PHE A 154 -5.59 1.73 12.03
N ARG A 155 -6.55 1.51 12.96
CA ARG A 155 -7.93 1.98 12.78
C ARG A 155 -8.04 3.49 12.67
N ALA A 156 -7.25 4.22 13.47
CA ALA A 156 -7.18 5.68 13.36
C ALA A 156 -6.60 6.12 12.02
N MET A 157 -5.50 5.51 11.55
CA MET A 157 -4.91 5.76 10.24
C MET A 157 -5.89 5.46 9.10
N TYR A 158 -6.58 4.32 9.14
CA TYR A 158 -7.59 3.90 8.16
C TYR A 158 -8.74 4.90 8.06
N ARG A 159 -9.34 5.25 9.20
CA ARG A 159 -10.41 6.26 9.26
C ARG A 159 -9.95 7.62 8.72
N HIS A 160 -8.71 8.02 9.06
CA HIS A 160 -8.15 9.28 8.57
C HIS A 160 -7.95 9.24 7.04
N ALA A 161 -7.42 8.15 6.50
CA ALA A 161 -7.25 7.98 5.06
C ALA A 161 -8.58 8.12 4.31
N HIS A 162 -9.63 7.44 4.75
CA HIS A 162 -10.96 7.55 4.16
C HIS A 162 -11.65 8.91 4.37
N THR A 163 -11.24 9.67 5.38
CA THR A 163 -11.70 11.06 5.56
C THR A 163 -11.10 11.98 4.49
N ILE A 164 -9.82 11.75 4.12
CA ILE A 164 -9.14 12.52 3.07
C ILE A 164 -9.59 12.06 1.69
N ASP A 165 -9.59 10.75 1.47
CA ASP A 165 -9.91 10.13 0.17
C ASP A 165 -10.87 8.96 0.34
N PRO A 166 -12.18 9.19 0.23
CA PRO A 166 -13.16 8.11 0.36
C PRO A 166 -13.23 7.19 -0.87
N ASN A 167 -12.49 7.48 -1.94
CA ASN A 167 -12.63 6.79 -3.22
C ASN A 167 -11.52 5.74 -3.46
N ARG A 168 -10.30 6.00 -2.99
CA ARG A 168 -9.22 5.03 -3.13
C ARG A 168 -9.24 4.03 -1.98
N PRO A 169 -9.10 2.74 -2.26
CA PRO A 169 -9.00 1.74 -1.21
C PRO A 169 -7.72 1.89 -0.39
N VAL A 170 -7.80 1.41 0.83
CA VAL A 170 -6.69 1.35 1.78
C VAL A 170 -6.21 -0.08 1.90
N HIS A 171 -4.91 -0.26 1.89
CA HIS A 171 -4.21 -1.54 1.99
C HIS A 171 -3.46 -1.64 3.31
N TYR A 172 -3.49 -2.81 3.93
CA TYR A 172 -2.58 -3.20 4.98
C TYR A 172 -2.53 -4.73 5.09
N GLU A 173 -1.31 -5.30 5.05
CA GLU A 173 -1.11 -6.76 5.06
C GLU A 173 -1.11 -7.37 6.46
N GLY A 174 -0.60 -6.63 7.47
CA GLY A 174 -0.42 -7.16 8.83
C GLY A 174 -1.71 -7.56 9.55
N SER A 175 -2.87 -7.16 9.02
CA SER A 175 -4.18 -7.59 9.54
C SER A 175 -4.41 -9.09 9.45
N VAL A 176 -3.68 -9.83 8.59
CA VAL A 176 -3.81 -11.30 8.49
C VAL A 176 -3.32 -12.02 9.73
N HIS A 177 -2.40 -11.41 10.47
CA HIS A 177 -1.88 -11.95 11.72
C HIS A 177 -2.73 -11.57 12.95
N MET A 178 -3.58 -10.55 12.78
CA MET A 178 -4.43 -9.97 13.84
C MET A 178 -5.83 -9.73 13.29
N ARG A 179 -6.58 -10.82 13.09
CA ARG A 179 -7.88 -10.83 12.39
C ARG A 179 -8.96 -9.95 13.03
N GLU A 180 -8.84 -9.64 14.30
CA GLU A 180 -9.70 -8.66 14.98
C GLU A 180 -9.57 -7.23 14.43
N PHE A 181 -8.50 -6.95 13.67
CA PHE A 181 -8.24 -5.69 12.98
C PHE A 181 -8.34 -5.82 11.45
N GLU A 182 -9.09 -6.78 10.94
CA GLU A 182 -9.32 -6.88 9.48
C GLU A 182 -10.05 -5.67 8.89
N ASP A 183 -10.67 -4.87 9.74
CA ASP A 183 -11.37 -3.65 9.35
C ASP A 183 -10.45 -2.47 8.98
N VAL A 184 -9.13 -2.62 9.14
CA VAL A 184 -8.14 -1.59 8.75
C VAL A 184 -7.68 -1.66 7.30
N THR A 185 -8.27 -2.51 6.47
CA THR A 185 -7.91 -2.65 5.06
C THR A 185 -9.11 -3.00 4.20
N ASP A 186 -9.16 -2.51 2.97
CA ASP A 186 -10.17 -2.85 1.97
C ASP A 186 -9.78 -4.06 1.11
N ILE A 187 -8.56 -4.56 1.29
CA ILE A 187 -7.94 -5.58 0.46
C ILE A 187 -7.40 -6.68 1.36
N GLU A 188 -7.68 -7.94 1.02
CA GLU A 188 -6.96 -9.07 1.62
C GLU A 188 -5.57 -9.11 1.00
N SER A 189 -4.56 -8.88 1.82
CA SER A 189 -3.18 -8.86 1.37
C SER A 189 -2.35 -9.82 2.19
N ARG A 190 -1.51 -10.58 1.51
CA ARG A 190 -0.62 -11.56 2.17
C ARG A 190 0.78 -11.49 1.59
N MET A 191 1.74 -11.82 2.43
CA MET A 191 3.12 -12.05 2.05
C MET A 191 3.37 -13.55 1.97
N TYR A 192 4.13 -13.99 0.97
CA TYR A 192 4.67 -15.34 0.82
C TYR A 192 3.63 -16.48 0.95
N ALA A 193 2.35 -16.17 0.68
CA ALA A 193 1.29 -17.16 0.80
C ALA A 193 1.40 -18.26 -0.25
N HIS A 194 1.22 -19.52 0.18
CA HIS A 194 1.16 -20.65 -0.74
C HIS A 194 -0.12 -20.66 -1.56
N ALA A 195 -0.07 -21.31 -2.72
CA ALA A 195 -1.20 -21.34 -3.66
C ALA A 195 -2.49 -21.92 -3.06
N ASP A 196 -2.37 -22.92 -2.20
CA ASP A 196 -3.51 -23.54 -1.49
C ASP A 196 -4.14 -22.59 -0.45
N GLU A 197 -3.36 -21.71 0.16
CA GLU A 197 -3.88 -20.71 1.09
C GLU A 197 -4.66 -19.63 0.33
N ILE A 198 -4.14 -19.23 -0.83
CA ILE A 198 -4.82 -18.28 -1.73
C ILE A 198 -6.12 -18.90 -2.24
N GLU A 199 -6.09 -20.14 -2.72
CA GLU A 199 -7.26 -20.87 -3.20
C GLU A 199 -8.33 -21.00 -2.10
N ARG A 200 -7.91 -21.33 -0.89
CA ARG A 200 -8.81 -21.41 0.28
C ARG A 200 -9.47 -20.07 0.56
N TYR A 201 -8.71 -18.98 0.57
CA TYR A 201 -9.30 -17.64 0.75
C TYR A 201 -10.29 -17.30 -0.36
N LEU A 202 -9.95 -17.57 -1.61
CA LEU A 202 -10.82 -17.27 -2.75
C LEU A 202 -12.13 -18.08 -2.74
N ASN A 203 -12.12 -19.29 -2.18
CA ASN A 203 -13.30 -20.13 -2.05
C ASN A 203 -14.13 -19.79 -0.80
N ASP A 204 -13.48 -19.72 0.36
CA ASP A 204 -14.13 -19.71 1.67
C ASP A 204 -14.21 -18.32 2.29
N GLY A 205 -13.37 -17.36 1.83
CA GLY A 205 -13.25 -16.03 2.41
C GLY A 205 -12.33 -15.99 3.64
N SER A 206 -12.42 -14.89 4.40
CA SER A 206 -11.69 -14.73 5.65
C SER A 206 -12.38 -15.49 6.79
N PRO A 207 -11.63 -16.14 7.70
CA PRO A 207 -12.19 -16.77 8.89
C PRO A 207 -12.93 -15.80 9.83
N ALA A 208 -12.59 -14.51 9.81
CA ALA A 208 -13.18 -13.51 10.69
C ALA A 208 -14.47 -12.87 10.14
N HIS A 209 -14.68 -12.92 8.82
CA HIS A 209 -15.83 -12.31 8.15
C HIS A 209 -16.48 -13.28 7.17
N THR A 210 -17.32 -14.19 7.70
CA THR A 210 -18.07 -15.15 6.90
C THR A 210 -19.28 -14.54 6.19
N ASP A 211 -19.76 -13.37 6.63
CA ASP A 211 -21.03 -12.76 6.18
C ASP A 211 -20.84 -11.47 5.36
N GLY A 212 -19.59 -11.03 5.10
CA GLY A 212 -19.30 -9.84 4.32
C GLY A 212 -18.89 -10.11 2.88
N PRO A 213 -18.90 -9.10 2.01
CA PRO A 213 -18.35 -9.23 0.66
C PRO A 213 -16.86 -9.58 0.74
N LYS A 214 -16.44 -10.56 -0.06
CA LYS A 214 -15.01 -10.93 -0.14
C LYS A 214 -14.20 -9.72 -0.58
N LYS A 215 -13.14 -9.40 0.17
CA LYS A 215 -12.16 -8.41 -0.26
C LYS A 215 -11.38 -8.97 -1.45
N PRO A 216 -10.96 -8.10 -2.40
CA PRO A 216 -10.05 -8.55 -3.44
C PRO A 216 -8.70 -8.96 -2.85
N TYR A 217 -8.03 -9.90 -3.49
CA TYR A 217 -6.77 -10.46 -3.01
C TYR A 217 -5.56 -9.83 -3.73
N ILE A 218 -4.52 -9.53 -2.98
CA ILE A 218 -3.18 -9.16 -3.47
C ILE A 218 -2.12 -9.96 -2.71
N SER A 219 -1.17 -10.57 -3.42
CA SER A 219 0.12 -10.93 -2.84
C SER A 219 0.99 -9.68 -2.88
N CYS A 220 1.24 -9.06 -1.73
CA CYS A 220 2.05 -7.84 -1.69
C CYS A 220 3.55 -8.13 -1.68
N GLU A 221 3.94 -9.34 -1.27
CA GLU A 221 5.30 -9.88 -1.40
C GLU A 221 5.23 -11.38 -1.72
N TYR A 222 6.13 -11.87 -2.62
CA TYR A 222 6.18 -13.27 -3.07
C TYR A 222 7.58 -13.68 -3.54
#